data_2a3d63fa300d80fd28cc383226149c59
#
_entry.id   2a3d63fa300d80fd28cc383226149c59
#
_cell.length_a   1.000
_cell.length_b   1.000
_cell.length_c   1.000
_cell.angle_alpha   90.00
_cell.angle_beta   90.00
_cell.angle_gamma   90.00
#
_symmetry.space_group_name_H-M   'P 1'
#
loop_
_entity.id
_entity.type
_entity.pdbx_description
1 polymer ?
#
loop_
_entity_poly.entity_id
_entity_poly.type
_entity_poly.pdbx_seq_one_letter_code
_entity_poly.pdbx_strand_id
1 'polypeptide(L)' 'MDKLRLCHYCGGEPRQHTSEDINYQGEKGFKSIVRCTLCKLFVETWGEEKNTAEERAARYWNGDGKE' A
#
# COMPACT_ATOMS: atom_id res chain seq x y z
N MET A 1 7.55 -10.49 -3.43
CA MET A 1 6.70 -9.49 -2.77
C MET A 1 6.65 -9.75 -1.28
N ASP A 2 6.77 -8.69 -0.49
CA ASP A 2 6.77 -8.84 0.95
C ASP A 2 5.39 -9.21 1.46
N LYS A 3 5.37 -10.07 2.46
CA LYS A 3 4.13 -10.40 3.11
C LYS A 3 3.65 -9.23 3.95
N LEU A 4 2.35 -9.00 3.94
CA LEU A 4 1.76 -7.99 4.79
C LEU A 4 1.63 -8.51 6.21
N ARG A 5 2.11 -7.73 7.16
CA ARG A 5 1.96 -8.07 8.57
C ARG A 5 0.59 -7.66 9.05
N LEU A 6 0.16 -8.27 10.14
CA LEU A 6 -1.08 -7.82 10.76
C LEU A 6 -0.95 -6.35 11.17
N CYS A 7 -2.09 -5.69 11.25
CA CYS A 7 -2.10 -4.28 11.62
C CYS A 7 -1.43 -4.11 12.98
N HIS A 8 -0.41 -3.26 13.03
CA HIS A 8 0.32 -3.05 14.28
C HIS A 8 -0.47 -2.21 15.27
N TYR A 9 -1.59 -1.67 14.83
CA TYR A 9 -2.42 -0.82 15.67
C TYR A 9 -3.51 -1.62 16.39
N CYS A 10 -4.21 -2.49 15.66
CA CYS A 10 -5.31 -3.25 16.25
C CYS A 10 -5.19 -4.75 16.03
N GLY A 11 -4.19 -5.20 15.30
CA GLY A 11 -4.01 -6.62 15.02
C GLY A 11 -4.90 -7.17 13.92
N GLY A 12 -5.64 -6.31 13.22
CA GLY A 12 -6.54 -6.78 12.18
C GLY A 12 -5.81 -7.21 10.93
N GLU A 13 -6.50 -7.93 10.06
CA GLU A 13 -5.92 -8.40 8.82
C GLU A 13 -5.88 -7.28 7.78
N PRO A 14 -4.75 -7.11 7.08
CA PRO A 14 -4.67 -6.11 6.03
C PRO A 14 -5.23 -6.64 4.73
N ARG A 15 -5.74 -5.74 3.91
CA ARG A 15 -6.13 -6.03 2.55
C ARG A 15 -5.45 -5.05 1.63
N GLN A 16 -4.95 -5.56 0.50
CA GLN A 16 -4.25 -4.73 -0.46
C GLN A 16 -5.00 -4.71 -1.78
N HIS A 17 -5.13 -3.52 -2.35
CA HIS A 17 -5.78 -3.34 -3.63
C HIS A 17 -4.93 -2.42 -4.49
N THR A 18 -4.70 -2.81 -5.73
CA THR A 18 -3.91 -2.03 -6.67
C THR A 18 -4.74 -1.77 -7.91
N SER A 19 -4.72 -0.53 -8.37
CA SER A 19 -5.47 -0.15 -9.57
C SER A 19 -4.65 0.85 -10.38
N GLU A 20 -5.02 0.97 -11.65
CA GLU A 20 -4.40 1.98 -12.50
C GLU A 20 -4.82 3.36 -12.03
N ASP A 21 -3.87 4.29 -12.12
CA ASP A 21 -4.13 5.65 -11.68
C ASP A 21 -3.26 6.60 -12.47
N ILE A 22 -3.67 7.86 -12.52
CA ILE A 22 -2.89 8.90 -13.16
C ILE A 22 -2.56 9.92 -12.09
N ASN A 23 -1.27 10.22 -11.91
CA ASN A 23 -0.89 11.15 -10.87
C ASN A 23 -1.22 12.58 -11.29
N TYR A 24 -0.98 13.53 -10.40
CA TYR A 24 -1.36 14.91 -10.66
C TYR A 24 -0.56 15.56 -11.79
N GLN A 25 0.53 14.92 -12.22
CA GLN A 25 1.30 15.38 -13.36
C GLN A 25 0.84 14.78 -14.67
N GLY A 26 -0.19 13.94 -14.63
CA GLY A 26 -0.71 13.30 -15.82
C GLY A 26 0.01 12.04 -16.24
N GLU A 27 0.90 11.54 -15.42
CA GLU A 27 1.62 10.31 -15.72
C GLU A 27 0.83 9.10 -15.32
N LYS A 28 0.82 8.09 -16.19
CA LYS A 28 0.11 6.86 -15.91
C LYS A 28 0.94 5.96 -15.00
N GLY A 29 0.28 5.33 -14.07
CA GLY A 29 0.94 4.41 -13.16
C GLY A 29 -0.08 3.60 -12.41
N PHE A 30 0.25 3.21 -11.20
CA PHE A 30 -0.61 2.39 -10.37
C PHE A 30 -0.63 2.92 -8.95
N LYS A 31 -1.78 2.81 -8.33
CA LYS A 31 -1.95 3.17 -6.93
C LYS A 31 -2.25 1.91 -6.15
N SER A 32 -1.55 1.69 -5.06
CA SER A 32 -1.76 0.54 -4.20
C SER A 32 -2.14 1.02 -2.81
N ILE A 33 -3.18 0.42 -2.27
CA ILE A 33 -3.69 0.77 -0.95
C ILE A 33 -3.68 -0.50 -0.10
N VAL A 34 -3.10 -0.40 1.09
CA VAL A 34 -3.21 -1.45 2.09
C VAL A 34 -4.07 -0.92 3.22
N ARG A 35 -5.12 -1.62 3.53
CA ARG A 35 -6.11 -1.17 4.50
C ARG A 35 -6.36 -2.25 5.54
N CYS A 36 -6.44 -1.83 6.79
CA CYS A 36 -6.87 -2.72 7.85
C CYS A 36 -8.38 -2.92 7.76
N THR A 37 -8.85 -4.15 7.97
CA THR A 37 -10.27 -4.44 7.88
C THR A 37 -11.01 -4.13 9.18
N LEU A 38 -10.30 -3.86 10.25
CA LEU A 38 -10.92 -3.60 11.55
C LEU A 38 -10.89 -2.14 11.95
N CYS A 39 -9.72 -1.52 11.93
CA CYS A 39 -9.59 -0.15 12.44
C CYS A 39 -9.55 0.90 11.35
N LYS A 40 -9.63 0.49 10.10
CA LYS A 40 -9.65 1.39 8.94
C LYS A 40 -8.35 2.15 8.72
N LEU A 41 -7.29 1.78 9.41
CA LEU A 41 -5.98 2.35 9.12
C LEU A 41 -5.58 1.95 7.71
N PHE A 42 -4.98 2.86 6.97
CA PHE A 42 -4.56 2.52 5.61
C PHE A 42 -3.30 3.28 5.22
N VAL A 43 -2.60 2.73 4.22
CA VAL A 43 -1.50 3.42 3.56
C VAL A 43 -1.78 3.37 2.06
N GLU A 44 -1.29 4.39 1.37
CA GLU A 44 -1.53 4.53 -0.06
C GLU A 44 -0.24 4.94 -0.72
N THR A 45 0.12 4.26 -1.80
CA THR A 45 1.35 4.58 -2.53
C THR A 45 1.07 4.57 -4.02
N TRP A 46 1.95 5.24 -4.77
CA TRP A 46 1.87 5.28 -6.22
C TRP A 46 3.19 4.83 -6.79
N GLY A 47 3.15 4.17 -7.93
CA GLY A 47 4.35 3.75 -8.63
C GLY A 47 4.09 3.65 -10.12
N GLU A 48 5.15 3.72 -10.91
CA GLU A 48 5.01 3.61 -12.36
C GLU A 48 4.61 2.22 -12.79
N GLU A 49 4.97 1.22 -12.01
CA GLU A 49 4.63 -0.17 -12.29
C GLU A 49 3.81 -0.73 -11.16
N LYS A 50 2.98 -1.70 -11.49
CA LYS A 50 2.13 -2.34 -10.50
C LYS A 50 2.94 -2.91 -9.35
N ASN A 51 4.02 -3.64 -9.68
CA ASN A 51 4.86 -4.25 -8.65
C ASN A 51 5.49 -3.20 -7.76
N THR A 52 5.94 -2.10 -8.34
CA THR A 52 6.55 -1.03 -7.56
C THR A 52 5.57 -0.43 -6.57
N ALA A 53 4.34 -0.17 -7.01
CA ALA A 53 3.33 0.39 -6.14
C ALA A 53 2.99 -0.58 -5.01
N GLU A 54 2.85 -1.86 -5.35
CA GLU A 54 2.52 -2.86 -4.35
C GLU A 54 3.62 -3.04 -3.32
N GLU A 55 4.86 -3.06 -3.76
CA GLU A 55 5.98 -3.21 -2.83
C GLU A 55 6.10 -2.01 -1.90
N ARG A 56 5.91 -0.82 -2.44
CA ARG A 56 5.97 0.39 -1.62
C ARG A 56 4.88 0.38 -0.56
N ALA A 57 3.67 0.00 -0.94
CA ALA A 57 2.57 -0.04 0.00
C ALA A 57 2.83 -1.08 1.09
N ALA A 58 3.32 -2.26 0.70
CA ALA A 58 3.63 -3.30 1.67
C ALA A 58 4.70 -2.85 2.64
N ARG A 59 5.73 -2.18 2.15
CA ARG A 59 6.80 -1.69 3.02
C ARG A 59 6.30 -0.67 4.03
N TYR A 60 5.51 0.28 3.56
CA TYR A 60 4.96 1.28 4.46
C TYR A 60 4.05 0.64 5.49
N TRP A 61 3.23 -0.31 5.06
CA TRP A 61 2.35 -1.00 5.99
C TRP A 61 3.14 -1.75 7.05
N ASN A 62 4.21 -2.41 6.65
CA ASN A 62 5.04 -3.19 7.56
C ASN A 62 6.00 -2.34 8.37
N GLY A 63 6.06 -1.04 8.11
CA GLY A 63 6.93 -0.15 8.84
C GLY A 63 8.34 -0.05 8.29
N ASP A 64 8.62 -0.74 7.18
CA ASP A 64 9.97 -0.76 6.62
C ASP A 64 10.29 0.48 5.78
N GLY A 65 9.29 1.24 5.42
CA GLY A 65 9.49 2.44 4.62
C GLY A 65 9.87 3.66 5.42
N LYS A 66 9.97 3.51 6.71
CA LYS A 66 10.34 4.64 7.56
C LYS A 66 11.82 4.59 7.85
N GLU A 67 12.52 5.44 7.37
CA GLU A 67 13.95 5.45 7.64
C GLU A 67 14.38 6.75 8.23
#